data_ffad1921b4ca56d0240172ae18fe0b61
#
_entry.id   ffad1921b4ca56d0240172ae18fe0b61
#
_cell.length_a   1.000
_cell.length_b   1.000
_cell.length_c   1.000
_cell.angle_alpha   90.00
_cell.angle_beta   90.00
_cell.angle_gamma   90.00
#
_symmetry.space_group_name_H-M   'P 1'
#
loop_
_entity.id
_entity.type
_entity.pdbx_description
1 polymer ?
#
loop_
_entity_poly.entity_id
_entity_poly.type
_entity_poly.pdbx_seq_one_letter_code
_entity_poly.pdbx_strand_id
1 'polypeptide(L)'
;MREILCFGDSNTYGLIPGTENRFDRNTRWTGILDKHLYAKGYRIIEEGLCGRTTRFDDLTREGRNGTKMLPILLETHTPIDRVILMLGTNDCKFCYHPSAALIGRGV
;
A
#
# COMPACT_ATOMS: atom_id res chain seq x y z
N MET A 1 5.62 -19.36 9.93
CA MET A 1 6.26 -18.17 9.35
C MET A 1 5.42 -16.95 9.69
N ARG A 2 6.05 -15.86 10.10
CA ARG A 2 5.34 -14.62 10.43
C ARG A 2 5.01 -13.85 9.15
N GLU A 3 3.86 -13.23 9.14
CA GLU A 3 3.33 -12.51 7.99
C GLU A 3 3.39 -10.99 8.23
N ILE A 4 3.95 -10.26 7.26
CA ILE A 4 3.98 -8.80 7.26
C ILE A 4 3.23 -8.32 6.02
N LEU A 5 2.14 -7.59 6.22
CA LEU A 5 1.39 -7.01 5.11
C LEU A 5 1.89 -5.59 4.84
N CYS A 6 2.28 -5.33 3.60
CA CYS A 6 2.71 -4.02 3.13
C CYS A 6 1.59 -3.38 2.33
N PHE A 7 0.92 -2.42 2.94
CA PHE A 7 -0.23 -1.73 2.38
C PHE A 7 0.17 -0.34 1.91
N GLY A 8 0.07 -0.08 0.62
CA GLY A 8 0.54 1.18 0.05
C GLY A 8 -0.08 1.51 -1.29
N ASP A 9 0.52 2.51 -1.93
CA ASP A 9 0.10 3.06 -3.23
C ASP A 9 0.99 2.55 -4.38
N SER A 10 1.17 3.37 -5.42
CA SER A 10 2.00 3.04 -6.57
C SER A 10 3.46 2.78 -6.22
N ASN A 11 3.98 3.42 -5.17
CA ASN A 11 5.36 3.18 -4.73
C ASN A 11 5.52 1.77 -4.17
N THR A 12 4.50 1.24 -3.51
CA THR A 12 4.48 -0.14 -3.01
C THR A 12 4.13 -1.12 -4.12
N TYR A 13 3.21 -0.75 -5.01
CA TYR A 13 2.90 -1.53 -6.21
C TYR A 13 4.14 -1.70 -7.08
N GLY A 14 5.00 -0.68 -7.13
CA GLY A 14 6.21 -0.69 -7.95
C GLY A 14 5.97 -0.18 -9.36
N LEU A 15 5.09 0.82 -9.53
CA LEU A 15 4.84 1.43 -10.84
C LEU A 15 6.12 2.08 -11.37
N ILE A 16 6.47 1.78 -12.61
CA ILE A 16 7.56 2.46 -13.31
C ILE A 16 7.05 3.82 -13.77
N PRO A 17 7.65 4.96 -13.32
CA PRO A 17 7.16 6.29 -13.65
C PRO A 17 7.01 6.52 -15.14
N GLY A 18 5.90 7.15 -15.56
CA GLY A 18 5.62 7.46 -16.95
C GLY A 18 5.14 6.28 -17.78
N THR A 19 4.88 5.15 -17.17
CA THR A 19 4.41 3.93 -17.86
C THR A 19 3.24 3.32 -17.10
N GLU A 20 2.64 2.28 -17.67
CA GLU A 20 1.66 1.41 -17.02
C GLU A 20 2.31 0.12 -16.51
N ASN A 21 3.62 0.01 -16.65
CA ASN A 21 4.37 -1.18 -16.27
C ASN A 21 4.78 -1.14 -14.80
N ARG A 22 5.10 -2.31 -14.30
CA ARG A 22 5.46 -2.53 -12.89
C ARG A 22 6.88 -3.08 -12.81
N PHE A 23 7.68 -2.57 -11.88
CA PHE A 23 8.96 -3.20 -11.54
C PHE A 23 8.74 -4.65 -11.12
N ASP A 24 9.68 -5.53 -11.43
CA ASP A 24 9.61 -6.91 -11.00
C ASP A 24 9.79 -7.03 -9.48
N ARG A 25 9.49 -8.21 -8.96
CA ARG A 25 9.56 -8.46 -7.50
C ARG A 25 10.96 -8.21 -6.92
N ASN A 26 12.01 -8.48 -7.69
CA ASN A 26 13.38 -8.28 -7.22
C ASN A 26 13.77 -6.80 -7.12
N THR A 27 13.03 -5.92 -7.77
CA THR A 27 13.27 -4.47 -7.81
C THR A 27 12.34 -3.71 -6.86
N ARG A 28 11.10 -4.17 -6.67
CA ARG A 28 10.15 -3.55 -5.74
C ARG A 28 10.69 -3.61 -4.31
N TRP A 29 10.49 -2.54 -3.53
CA TRP A 29 10.98 -2.52 -2.15
C TRP A 29 10.40 -3.66 -1.30
N THR A 30 9.15 -4.04 -1.53
CA THR A 30 8.50 -5.16 -0.84
C THR A 30 9.16 -6.49 -1.16
N GLY A 31 9.54 -6.71 -2.40
CA GLY A 31 10.25 -7.92 -2.81
C GLY A 31 11.66 -7.97 -2.26
N ILE A 32 12.34 -6.84 -2.21
CA ILE A 32 13.68 -6.73 -1.60
C ILE A 32 13.59 -7.02 -0.10
N LEU A 33 12.58 -6.45 0.57
CA LEU A 33 12.35 -6.69 1.99
C LEU A 33 12.08 -8.17 2.28
N ASP A 34 11.26 -8.81 1.45
CA ASP A 34 10.96 -10.23 1.57
C ASP A 34 12.24 -11.07 1.49
N LYS A 35 13.11 -10.74 0.53
CA LYS A 35 14.37 -11.42 0.34
C LYS A 35 15.27 -11.33 1.58
N HIS A 36 15.30 -10.17 2.24
CA HIS A 36 16.12 -9.96 3.44
C HIS A 36 15.53 -10.63 4.68
N LEU A 37 14.22 -10.74 4.78
CA LEU A 37 13.55 -11.23 5.99
C LEU A 37 13.11 -12.69 5.92
N TYR A 38 13.11 -13.28 4.75
CA TYR A 38 12.66 -14.67 4.58
C TYR A 38 13.44 -15.65 5.46
N ALA A 39 14.77 -15.56 5.45
CA ALA A 39 15.62 -16.41 6.28
C ALA A 39 15.42 -16.18 7.78
N LYS A 40 14.83 -15.06 8.18
CA LYS A 40 14.51 -14.73 9.57
C LYS A 40 13.11 -15.17 9.98
N GLY A 41 12.41 -15.88 9.11
CA GLY A 41 11.08 -16.41 9.39
C GLY A 41 9.91 -15.46 9.09
N TYR A 42 10.11 -14.46 8.24
CA TYR A 42 9.07 -13.52 7.82
C TYR A 42 8.74 -13.67 6.35
N ARG A 43 7.48 -13.48 6.04
CA ARG A 43 7.00 -13.42 4.65
C ARG A 43 6.28 -12.10 4.42
N ILE A 44 6.57 -11.45 3.30
CA ILE A 44 5.96 -10.17 2.92
C ILE A 44 4.77 -10.43 2.01
N ILE A 45 3.63 -9.87 2.39
CA ILE A 45 2.41 -9.82 1.57
C ILE A 45 2.35 -8.44 0.93
N GLU A 46 2.34 -8.40 -0.39
CA GLU A 46 2.34 -7.15 -1.15
C GLU A 46 0.89 -6.72 -1.42
N GLU A 47 0.50 -5.58 -0.91
CA GLU A 47 -0.80 -4.97 -1.15
C GLU A 47 -0.64 -3.50 -1.55
N GLY A 48 0.07 -3.26 -2.65
CA GLY A 48 0.20 -1.96 -3.27
C GLY A 48 -0.82 -1.78 -4.39
N LEU A 49 -1.43 -0.61 -4.47
CA LEU A 49 -2.39 -0.27 -5.51
C LEU A 49 -2.18 1.18 -5.97
N CYS A 50 -1.99 1.38 -7.27
CA CYS A 50 -1.82 2.72 -7.83
C CYS A 50 -3.01 3.61 -7.50
N GLY A 51 -2.74 4.81 -7.02
CA GLY A 51 -3.78 5.78 -6.68
C GLY A 51 -4.42 5.61 -5.31
N ARG A 52 -4.00 4.63 -4.52
CA ARG A 52 -4.55 4.42 -3.19
C ARG A 52 -4.28 5.62 -2.28
N THR A 53 -5.32 6.04 -1.56
CA THR A 53 -5.29 7.11 -0.57
C THR A 53 -5.47 6.56 0.83
N THR A 54 -5.34 7.41 1.85
CA THR A 54 -5.67 7.00 3.22
C THR A 54 -7.19 6.83 3.40
N ARG A 55 -7.99 7.85 3.05
CA ARG A 55 -9.44 7.85 3.34
C ARG A 55 -10.31 8.46 2.25
N PHE A 56 -9.79 8.73 1.08
CA PHE A 56 -10.54 9.37 0.00
C PHE A 56 -10.97 8.35 -1.06
N ASP A 57 -12.22 8.48 -1.51
CA ASP A 57 -12.70 7.75 -2.67
C ASP A 57 -12.21 8.44 -3.94
N ASP A 58 -11.76 7.64 -4.92
CA ASP A 58 -11.47 8.14 -6.25
C ASP A 58 -12.72 7.90 -7.10
N LEU A 59 -13.30 8.97 -7.63
CA LEU A 59 -14.54 8.88 -8.41
C LEU A 59 -14.36 8.16 -9.75
N THR A 60 -13.12 8.00 -10.21
CA THR A 60 -12.81 7.35 -11.49
C THR A 60 -12.34 5.90 -11.33
N ARG A 61 -11.93 5.50 -10.12
CA ARG A 61 -11.39 4.16 -9.86
C ARG A 61 -11.86 3.64 -8.50
N GLU A 62 -12.44 2.45 -8.50
CA GLU A 62 -12.87 1.82 -7.26
C GLU A 62 -11.70 1.34 -6.40
N GLY A 63 -11.96 1.20 -5.10
CA GLY A 63 -11.02 0.56 -4.17
C GLY A 63 -9.83 1.41 -3.75
N ARG A 64 -9.83 2.72 -4.03
CA ARG A 64 -8.70 3.60 -3.68
C ARG A 64 -8.78 4.18 -2.28
N ASN A 65 -9.88 3.97 -1.57
CA ASN A 65 -9.99 4.40 -0.18
C ASN A 65 -9.39 3.36 0.76
N GLY A 66 -8.22 3.66 1.32
CA GLY A 66 -7.47 2.75 2.19
C GLY A 66 -8.24 2.36 3.44
N THR A 67 -9.01 3.29 4.02
CA THR A 67 -9.82 3.01 5.21
C THR A 67 -10.87 1.93 4.95
N LYS A 68 -11.40 1.88 3.74
CA LYS A 68 -12.39 0.86 3.35
C LYS A 68 -11.74 -0.47 3.00
N MET A 69 -10.56 -0.43 2.38
CA MET A 69 -9.91 -1.63 1.84
C MET A 69 -9.08 -2.41 2.87
N LEU A 70 -8.40 -1.70 3.76
CA LEU A 70 -7.47 -2.35 4.70
C LEU A 70 -8.16 -3.40 5.59
N PRO A 71 -9.32 -3.14 6.19
CA PRO A 71 -9.99 -4.17 7.00
C PRO A 71 -10.29 -5.45 6.23
N ILE A 72 -10.69 -5.33 4.98
CA ILE A 72 -10.99 -6.46 4.11
C ILE A 72 -9.71 -7.28 3.85
N LEU A 73 -8.61 -6.60 3.56
CA LEU A 73 -7.33 -7.25 3.28
C LEU A 73 -6.75 -7.91 4.53
N LEU A 74 -6.91 -7.28 5.69
CA LEU A 74 -6.50 -7.88 6.96
C LEU A 74 -7.25 -9.17 7.21
N GLU A 75 -8.54 -9.20 6.96
CA GLU A 75 -9.37 -10.40 7.11
C GLU A 75 -8.95 -11.47 6.11
N THR A 76 -8.71 -11.09 4.86
CA THR A 76 -8.31 -12.01 3.79
C THR A 76 -6.99 -12.70 4.07
N HIS A 77 -6.03 -11.98 4.66
CA HIS A 77 -4.67 -12.49 4.89
C HIS A 77 -4.41 -12.95 6.31
N THR A 78 -5.42 -12.98 7.17
CA THR A 78 -5.26 -13.44 8.55
C THR A 78 -4.68 -14.87 8.61
N PRO A 79 -3.74 -15.16 9.53
CA PRO A 79 -3.18 -14.28 10.56
C PRO A 79 -2.06 -13.39 10.05
N ILE A 80 -2.05 -12.13 10.49
CA ILE A 80 -1.01 -11.16 10.15
C ILE A 80 -0.33 -10.70 11.44
N ASP A 81 1.00 -10.68 11.44
CA ASP A 81 1.78 -10.28 12.62
C ASP A 81 2.07 -8.78 12.63
N ARG A 82 2.30 -8.19 11.44
CA ARG A 82 2.63 -6.77 11.31
C ARG A 82 2.04 -6.18 10.04
N VAL A 83 1.79 -4.88 10.08
CA VAL A 83 1.37 -4.10 8.91
C VAL A 83 2.31 -2.92 8.73
N ILE A 84 2.79 -2.74 7.51
CA ILE A 84 3.55 -1.54 7.13
C ILE A 84 2.66 -0.71 6.22
N LEU A 85 2.36 0.52 6.64
CA LEU A 85 1.56 1.47 5.88
C LEU A 85 2.47 2.50 5.21
N MET A 86 2.34 2.64 3.90
CA MET A 86 3.04 3.67 3.14
C MET A 86 2.03 4.36 2.23
N LEU A 87 1.38 5.40 2.75
CA LEU A 87 0.31 6.13 2.10
C LEU A 87 0.43 7.63 2.35
N GLY A 88 -0.30 8.42 1.58
CA GLY A 88 -0.41 9.86 1.76
C GLY A 88 -0.11 10.67 0.52
N THR A 89 0.72 10.16 -0.39
CA THR A 89 1.08 10.87 -1.63
C THR A 89 -0.16 11.19 -2.47
N ASN A 90 -1.05 10.25 -2.66
CA ASN A 90 -2.26 10.45 -3.47
C ASN A 90 -3.31 11.31 -2.77
N ASP A 91 -3.25 11.41 -1.45
CA ASP A 91 -4.10 12.31 -0.67
C ASP A 91 -3.84 13.77 -1.03
N CYS A 92 -2.66 14.08 -1.54
CA CYS A 92 -2.25 15.42 -1.94
C CYS A 92 -2.85 15.88 -3.27
N LYS A 93 -3.63 15.03 -3.96
CA LYS A 93 -4.29 15.42 -5.19
C LYS A 93 -5.26 16.56 -4.94
N PHE A 94 -5.28 17.52 -5.86
CA PHE A 94 -6.11 18.71 -5.75
C PHE A 94 -7.60 18.40 -5.55
N CYS A 95 -8.10 17.36 -6.19
CA CYS A 95 -9.51 16.96 -6.12
C CYS A 95 -9.98 16.59 -4.71
N TYR A 96 -9.07 16.28 -3.79
CA TYR A 96 -9.41 15.93 -2.41
C TYR A 96 -9.35 17.11 -1.44
N HIS A 97 -8.86 18.27 -1.87
CA HIS A 97 -8.66 19.47 -1.02
C HIS A 97 -8.06 19.15 0.35
N PRO A 98 -6.91 18.45 0.39
CA PRO A 98 -6.39 17.95 1.65
C PRO A 98 -5.68 19.03 2.47
N SER A 99 -5.65 18.80 3.80
CA SER A 99 -4.72 19.45 4.70
C SER A 99 -3.82 18.40 5.33
N ALA A 100 -2.68 18.79 5.88
CA ALA A 100 -1.79 17.86 6.57
C ALA A 100 -2.51 17.15 7.72
N ALA A 101 -3.35 17.87 8.46
CA ALA A 101 -4.14 17.29 9.55
C ALA A 101 -5.14 16.26 9.04
N LEU A 102 -5.81 16.52 7.91
CA LEU A 102 -6.77 15.60 7.32
C LEU A 102 -6.10 14.32 6.83
N ILE A 103 -4.93 14.43 6.18
CA ILE A 103 -4.14 13.29 5.75
C ILE A 103 -3.70 12.47 6.97
N GLY A 104 -3.19 13.15 8.00
CA GLY A 104 -2.76 12.48 9.23
C GLY A 104 -3.88 11.71 9.93
N ARG A 105 -5.11 12.21 9.89
CA ARG A 105 -6.27 11.51 10.44
C ARG A 105 -6.63 10.25 9.64
N GLY A 106 -6.30 10.23 8.34
CA GLY A 106 -6.52 9.07 7.50
C GLY A 106 -5.58 7.91 7.81
N VAL A 107 -4.38 8.24 8.22
CA VAL A 107 -3.37 7.23 8.60
C VAL A 107 -3.68 6.65 9.96
#